data_c393025043a2a167ce1f06b2dc08e7fd
#
_entry.id   c393025043a2a167ce1f06b2dc08e7fd
#
_cell.length_a   1.000
_cell.length_b   1.000
_cell.length_c   1.000
_cell.angle_alpha   90.00
_cell.angle_beta   90.00
_cell.angle_gamma   90.00
#
_symmetry.space_group_name_H-M   'P 1'
#
loop_
_entity.id
_entity.type
_entity.pdbx_description
1 polymer ?
#
loop_
_entity_poly.entity_id
_entity_poly.type
_entity_poly.pdbx_seq_one_letter_code
_entity_poly.pdbx_strand_id
1 'polypeptide(L)'
;KPIIEGCLQKDRKQRWTAQQVLNALQPVGWNSPPSPPPAPAAVKKPVSPIPLIASPTPFTEKISNVVTLEMVSLPAGQFLMGSPDSGPDADKYQKPQHQVKVNSFAIGKYPVTQAQYEAVMGTNPSKFQNNPQNPVEQVSWNDAQAFCRKLSQITGKTYRLPTEAEWEYACRAGTTTRYYFGDDASQLGDYAWYDGNSRYKTHPVGDKKPNAWGLYDMSGNVFEWCEDNWHDSYENAPRDGSAWLIRDNHFQILRGGSWYYNPNYCRSAYRNYYFRRDLTYDLNGFRVVCGAGRTL
;
A
#
# COMPACT_ATOMS: atom_id res chain seq x y z
N LYS A 1 40.03 13.34 18.45
CA LYS A 1 40.97 12.22 18.18
C LYS A 1 40.67 10.96 19.01
N PRO A 2 40.56 11.01 20.37
CA PRO A 2 40.39 9.77 21.17
C PRO A 2 39.07 9.03 20.87
N ILE A 3 38.00 9.74 20.51
CA ILE A 3 36.67 9.14 20.19
C ILE A 3 36.74 8.29 18.90
N ILE A 4 37.43 8.81 17.88
CA ILE A 4 37.59 8.11 16.61
C ILE A 4 38.47 6.87 16.80
N GLU A 5 39.51 6.97 17.59
CA GLU A 5 40.42 5.85 17.89
C GLU A 5 39.68 4.73 18.65
N GLY A 6 38.83 5.05 19.63
CA GLY A 6 38.02 4.08 20.37
C GLY A 6 37.01 3.33 19.52
N CYS A 7 36.41 4.00 18.49
CA CYS A 7 35.47 3.39 17.59
C CYS A 7 36.10 2.51 16.49
N LEU A 8 37.38 2.77 16.13
CA LEU A 8 38.09 2.06 15.05
C LEU A 8 38.93 0.88 15.52
N GLN A 9 38.91 0.52 16.80
CA GLN A 9 39.64 -0.63 17.33
C GLN A 9 39.20 -1.92 16.60
N LYS A 10 40.19 -2.68 16.09
CA LYS A 10 39.94 -3.95 15.38
C LYS A 10 39.47 -5.07 16.32
N ASP A 11 39.86 -5.03 17.58
CA ASP A 11 39.44 -5.98 18.59
C ASP A 11 38.07 -5.59 19.15
N ARG A 12 37.10 -6.49 19.01
CA ARG A 12 35.68 -6.28 19.45
C ARG A 12 35.60 -6.00 20.96
N LYS A 13 36.49 -6.51 21.77
CA LYS A 13 36.56 -6.32 23.23
C LYS A 13 37.09 -4.94 23.63
N GLN A 14 37.75 -4.25 22.71
CA GLN A 14 38.35 -2.93 22.94
C GLN A 14 37.53 -1.78 22.34
N ARG A 15 36.43 -2.08 21.65
CA ARG A 15 35.51 -1.05 21.10
C ARG A 15 34.69 -0.44 22.21
N TRP A 16 34.56 0.88 22.17
CA TRP A 16 33.69 1.59 23.08
C TRP A 16 32.22 1.22 22.89
N THR A 17 31.51 1.09 23.99
CA THR A 17 30.06 0.95 23.98
C THR A 17 29.38 2.29 23.57
N ALA A 18 28.14 2.25 23.12
CA ALA A 18 27.37 3.45 22.79
C ALA A 18 27.34 4.44 23.97
N GLN A 19 27.27 3.95 25.21
CA GLN A 19 27.29 4.77 26.41
C GLN A 19 28.64 5.45 26.65
N GLN A 20 29.75 4.80 26.36
CA GLN A 20 31.08 5.40 26.48
C GLN A 20 31.31 6.49 25.44
N VAL A 21 30.77 6.33 24.22
CA VAL A 21 30.80 7.36 23.17
C VAL A 21 29.95 8.56 23.58
N LEU A 22 28.74 8.32 24.10
CA LEU A 22 27.86 9.37 24.60
C LEU A 22 28.48 10.19 25.74
N ASN A 23 29.10 9.53 26.71
CA ASN A 23 29.78 10.19 27.84
C ASN A 23 30.99 11.03 27.39
N ALA A 24 31.71 10.56 26.35
CA ALA A 24 32.86 11.28 25.79
C ALA A 24 32.46 12.51 24.94
N LEU A 25 31.23 12.56 24.49
CA LEU A 25 30.66 13.67 23.70
C LEU A 25 29.99 14.76 24.55
N GLN A 26 29.85 14.55 25.87
CA GLN A 26 29.28 15.58 26.75
C GLN A 26 30.29 16.73 26.94
N PRO A 27 29.94 17.98 26.56
CA PRO A 27 30.80 19.13 26.83
C PRO A 27 30.81 19.42 28.30
N VAL A 28 32.01 19.60 28.87
CA VAL A 28 32.21 20.05 30.23
C VAL A 28 31.71 21.49 30.33
N GLY A 29 30.62 21.70 31.06
CA GLY A 29 30.26 23.03 31.55
C GLY A 29 29.27 23.86 30.75
N TRP A 30 28.15 23.27 30.23
CA TRP A 30 27.03 24.08 29.77
C TRP A 30 25.94 24.12 30.84
N ASN A 31 25.80 25.27 31.52
CA ASN A 31 24.58 25.61 32.28
C ASN A 31 23.47 25.85 31.27
N SER A 32 22.45 25.00 31.27
CA SER A 32 21.27 25.17 30.44
C SER A 32 20.61 26.53 30.73
N PRO A 33 20.23 27.30 29.70
CA PRO A 33 19.43 28.50 29.92
C PRO A 33 18.08 28.13 30.54
N PRO A 34 17.49 29.01 31.36
CA PRO A 34 16.20 28.76 31.99
C PRO A 34 15.13 28.52 30.89
N SER A 35 14.28 27.51 31.12
CA SER A 35 13.16 27.19 30.22
C SER A 35 12.27 28.42 29.98
N PRO A 36 11.87 28.71 28.75
CA PRO A 36 10.92 29.75 28.45
C PRO A 36 9.57 29.45 29.14
N PRO A 37 8.83 30.50 29.56
CA PRO A 37 7.51 30.32 30.17
C PRO A 37 6.56 29.58 29.22
N PRO A 38 5.64 28.76 29.74
CA PRO A 38 4.70 28.03 28.93
C PRO A 38 3.88 28.97 28.05
N ALA A 39 3.84 28.66 26.74
CA ALA A 39 3.01 29.41 25.80
C ALA A 39 1.54 29.33 26.23
N PRO A 40 0.75 30.40 26.06
CA PRO A 40 -0.67 30.38 26.40
C PRO A 40 -1.36 29.25 25.60
N ALA A 41 -2.19 28.46 26.29
CA ALA A 41 -2.93 27.35 25.72
C ALA A 41 -3.70 27.80 24.48
N ALA A 42 -3.37 27.24 23.33
CA ALA A 42 -4.08 27.51 22.08
C ALA A 42 -5.56 27.14 22.26
N VAL A 43 -6.43 28.12 22.17
CA VAL A 43 -7.88 27.93 22.14
C VAL A 43 -8.19 27.04 20.93
N LYS A 44 -8.59 25.80 21.19
CA LYS A 44 -9.05 24.88 20.14
C LYS A 44 -10.26 25.51 19.49
N LYS A 45 -10.11 26.00 18.23
CA LYS A 45 -11.25 26.37 17.41
C LYS A 45 -12.18 25.16 17.32
N PRO A 46 -13.51 25.35 17.40
CA PRO A 46 -14.43 24.23 17.23
C PRO A 46 -14.16 23.59 15.85
N VAL A 47 -13.85 22.29 15.86
CA VAL A 47 -13.72 21.50 14.65
C VAL A 47 -15.10 21.48 14.01
N SER A 48 -15.23 22.04 12.82
CA SER A 48 -16.46 21.90 12.02
C SER A 48 -16.82 20.44 11.92
N PRO A 49 -18.09 20.06 12.05
CA PRO A 49 -18.50 18.66 11.95
C PRO A 49 -17.97 18.10 10.61
N ILE A 50 -17.22 17.00 10.69
CA ILE A 50 -16.78 16.25 9.52
C ILE A 50 -18.06 15.90 8.74
N PRO A 51 -18.18 16.29 7.45
CA PRO A 51 -19.35 15.91 6.68
C PRO A 51 -19.49 14.38 6.73
N LEU A 52 -20.72 13.90 6.91
CA LEU A 52 -21.03 12.47 6.94
C LEU A 52 -20.47 11.86 5.66
N ILE A 53 -19.35 11.15 5.77
CA ILE A 53 -18.76 10.45 4.64
C ILE A 53 -19.78 9.37 4.25
N ALA A 54 -20.29 9.41 3.00
CA ALA A 54 -21.18 8.38 2.50
C ALA A 54 -20.56 7.00 2.76
N SER A 55 -21.37 6.06 3.26
CA SER A 55 -20.86 4.71 3.58
C SER A 55 -20.49 3.98 2.29
N PRO A 56 -19.41 3.17 2.30
CA PRO A 56 -19.08 2.30 1.19
C PRO A 56 -20.26 1.41 0.81
N THR A 57 -20.53 1.26 -0.49
CA THR A 57 -21.68 0.50 -0.98
C THR A 57 -21.20 -0.64 -1.89
N PRO A 58 -21.41 -1.90 -1.52
CA PRO A 58 -21.06 -3.04 -2.36
C PRO A 58 -22.06 -3.20 -3.53
N PHE A 59 -21.52 -3.67 -4.67
CA PHE A 59 -22.33 -4.10 -5.81
C PHE A 59 -21.61 -5.23 -6.57
N THR A 60 -22.32 -5.91 -7.45
CA THR A 60 -21.77 -7.01 -8.24
C THR A 60 -21.82 -6.65 -9.72
N GLU A 61 -20.69 -6.82 -10.41
CA GLU A 61 -20.55 -6.70 -11.86
C GLU A 61 -20.58 -8.09 -12.51
N LYS A 62 -21.31 -8.24 -13.60
CA LYS A 62 -21.32 -9.49 -14.38
C LYS A 62 -20.18 -9.50 -15.40
N ILE A 63 -19.32 -10.51 -15.33
CA ILE A 63 -18.31 -10.80 -16.35
C ILE A 63 -18.89 -11.80 -17.38
N SER A 64 -19.58 -12.83 -16.88
CA SER A 64 -20.26 -13.84 -17.70
C SER A 64 -21.51 -14.35 -16.97
N ASN A 65 -22.15 -15.38 -17.51
CA ASN A 65 -23.31 -16.01 -16.85
C ASN A 65 -22.98 -16.67 -15.52
N VAL A 66 -21.72 -17.04 -15.29
CA VAL A 66 -21.27 -17.81 -14.12
C VAL A 66 -20.17 -17.11 -13.30
N VAL A 67 -19.56 -16.05 -13.84
CA VAL A 67 -18.47 -15.32 -13.18
C VAL A 67 -18.89 -13.88 -12.96
N THR A 68 -18.70 -13.44 -11.72
CA THR A 68 -19.00 -12.08 -11.29
C THR A 68 -17.78 -11.44 -10.63
N LEU A 69 -17.77 -10.12 -10.53
CA LEU A 69 -16.79 -9.32 -9.83
C LEU A 69 -17.50 -8.51 -8.74
N GLU A 70 -17.15 -8.74 -7.49
CA GLU A 70 -17.65 -7.94 -6.38
C GLU A 70 -16.85 -6.64 -6.27
N MET A 71 -17.57 -5.53 -6.24
CA MET A 71 -17.03 -4.17 -6.17
C MET A 71 -17.56 -3.44 -4.95
N VAL A 72 -16.80 -2.46 -4.45
CA VAL A 72 -17.23 -1.56 -3.39
C VAL A 72 -17.09 -0.12 -3.89
N SER A 73 -18.19 0.63 -3.92
CA SER A 73 -18.19 2.07 -4.20
C SER A 73 -17.67 2.81 -2.97
N LEU A 74 -16.59 3.55 -3.13
CA LEU A 74 -15.97 4.35 -2.09
C LEU A 74 -16.31 5.84 -2.27
N PRO A 75 -16.57 6.57 -1.18
CA PRO A 75 -16.85 8.00 -1.25
C PRO A 75 -15.60 8.80 -1.61
N ALA A 76 -15.79 9.99 -2.15
CA ALA A 76 -14.72 10.98 -2.23
C ALA A 76 -14.25 11.35 -0.83
N GLY A 77 -12.96 11.63 -0.69
CA GLY A 77 -12.39 12.00 0.61
C GLY A 77 -10.97 12.54 0.51
N GLN A 78 -10.36 12.68 1.67
CA GLN A 78 -8.95 13.06 1.78
C GLN A 78 -8.29 12.26 2.89
N PHE A 79 -7.02 11.97 2.72
CA PHE A 79 -6.25 11.19 3.69
C PHE A 79 -4.78 11.59 3.68
N LEU A 80 -4.03 11.13 4.68
CA LEU A 80 -2.59 11.27 4.73
C LEU A 80 -1.94 10.06 4.07
N MET A 81 -1.33 10.27 2.91
CA MET A 81 -0.62 9.26 2.14
C MET A 81 0.85 9.19 2.58
N GLY A 82 1.39 7.98 2.64
CA GLY A 82 2.75 7.73 3.04
C GLY A 82 2.94 7.49 4.54
N SER A 83 4.20 7.46 4.98
CA SER A 83 4.58 7.23 6.37
C SER A 83 4.99 8.52 7.06
N PRO A 84 4.74 8.66 8.40
CA PRO A 84 5.23 9.80 9.18
C PRO A 84 6.76 9.91 9.11
N ASP A 85 7.29 11.10 9.29
CA ASP A 85 8.75 11.35 9.30
C ASP A 85 9.46 10.68 10.48
N SER A 86 8.76 10.51 11.60
CA SER A 86 9.23 9.82 12.80
C SER A 86 8.57 8.44 12.89
N GLY A 87 9.38 7.38 12.78
CA GLY A 87 8.89 6.01 12.97
C GLY A 87 9.93 4.99 12.53
N PRO A 88 9.97 3.81 13.17
CA PRO A 88 11.02 2.81 12.95
C PRO A 88 11.02 2.20 11.53
N ASP A 89 9.92 2.35 10.79
CA ASP A 89 9.69 1.68 9.50
C ASP A 89 9.53 2.64 8.32
N ALA A 90 9.72 3.95 8.55
CA ALA A 90 9.51 4.94 7.51
C ALA A 90 10.71 4.99 6.56
N ASP A 91 10.65 4.22 5.49
CA ASP A 91 11.58 4.32 4.37
C ASP A 91 11.42 5.69 3.67
N LYS A 92 12.54 6.23 3.17
CA LYS A 92 12.56 7.48 2.37
C LYS A 92 11.57 7.47 1.21
N TYR A 93 11.30 6.30 0.64
CA TYR A 93 10.39 6.11 -0.49
C TYR A 93 8.92 6.37 -0.16
N GLN A 94 8.55 6.38 1.14
CA GLN A 94 7.19 6.61 1.65
C GLN A 94 7.03 8.04 2.20
N LYS A 95 7.98 8.92 1.90
CA LYS A 95 8.07 10.30 2.42
C LYS A 95 8.15 11.33 1.30
N PRO A 96 7.78 12.61 1.59
CA PRO A 96 7.10 13.06 2.80
C PRO A 96 5.66 12.55 2.89
N GLN A 97 5.15 12.35 4.12
CA GLN A 97 3.72 12.12 4.31
C GLN A 97 2.97 13.40 3.89
N HIS A 98 1.92 13.26 3.09
CA HIS A 98 1.23 14.40 2.50
C HIS A 98 -0.28 14.14 2.37
N GLN A 99 -1.04 15.21 2.34
CA GLN A 99 -2.49 15.13 2.17
C GLN A 99 -2.85 14.97 0.70
N VAL A 100 -3.70 13.97 0.41
CA VAL A 100 -4.22 13.67 -0.93
C VAL A 100 -5.74 13.70 -0.91
N LYS A 101 -6.36 14.30 -1.93
CA LYS A 101 -7.80 14.22 -2.20
C LYS A 101 -8.05 13.12 -3.21
N VAL A 102 -9.07 12.31 -2.96
CA VAL A 102 -9.48 11.23 -3.86
C VAL A 102 -10.96 11.45 -4.23
N ASN A 103 -11.28 11.37 -5.51
CA ASN A 103 -12.67 11.40 -5.97
C ASN A 103 -13.36 10.07 -5.61
N SER A 104 -14.69 10.04 -5.66
CA SER A 104 -15.43 8.77 -5.52
C SER A 104 -15.11 7.83 -6.67
N PHE A 105 -14.93 6.55 -6.35
CA PHE A 105 -14.64 5.47 -7.30
C PHE A 105 -15.17 4.15 -6.76
N ALA A 106 -15.24 3.12 -7.60
CA ALA A 106 -15.48 1.77 -7.14
C ALA A 106 -14.23 0.92 -7.32
N ILE A 107 -13.93 0.05 -6.34
CA ILE A 107 -12.76 -0.82 -6.34
C ILE A 107 -13.17 -2.27 -6.14
N GLY A 108 -12.43 -3.21 -6.72
CA GLY A 108 -12.60 -4.64 -6.47
C GLY A 108 -12.53 -4.96 -4.98
N LYS A 109 -13.53 -5.65 -4.46
CA LYS A 109 -13.58 -6.09 -3.06
C LYS A 109 -12.39 -6.98 -2.72
N TYR A 110 -11.92 -7.74 -3.71
CA TYR A 110 -10.77 -8.65 -3.67
C TYR A 110 -9.79 -8.31 -4.80
N PRO A 111 -8.56 -8.83 -4.74
CA PRO A 111 -7.72 -8.98 -5.93
C PRO A 111 -8.46 -9.80 -7.00
N VAL A 112 -8.18 -9.57 -8.28
CA VAL A 112 -8.78 -10.36 -9.37
C VAL A 112 -8.41 -11.83 -9.20
N THR A 113 -9.43 -12.70 -9.20
CA THR A 113 -9.23 -14.16 -9.05
C THR A 113 -8.83 -14.81 -10.36
N GLN A 114 -8.27 -16.02 -10.28
CA GLN A 114 -7.92 -16.83 -11.46
C GLN A 114 -9.15 -17.10 -12.33
N ALA A 115 -10.30 -17.44 -11.72
CA ALA A 115 -11.55 -17.63 -12.45
C ALA A 115 -12.00 -16.37 -13.20
N GLN A 116 -11.88 -15.20 -12.58
CA GLN A 116 -12.22 -13.92 -13.21
C GLN A 116 -11.26 -13.59 -14.36
N TYR A 117 -9.96 -13.80 -14.13
CA TYR A 117 -8.96 -13.55 -15.16
C TYR A 117 -9.15 -14.46 -16.37
N GLU A 118 -9.36 -15.75 -16.14
CA GLU A 118 -9.62 -16.73 -17.21
C GLU A 118 -10.91 -16.42 -17.99
N ALA A 119 -11.97 -16.01 -17.29
CA ALA A 119 -13.23 -15.63 -17.93
C ALA A 119 -13.11 -14.42 -18.87
N VAL A 120 -12.21 -13.47 -18.56
CA VAL A 120 -11.96 -12.28 -19.38
C VAL A 120 -10.91 -12.53 -20.44
N MET A 121 -9.79 -13.18 -20.06
CA MET A 121 -8.61 -13.31 -20.93
C MET A 121 -8.58 -14.60 -21.74
N GLY A 122 -9.31 -15.64 -21.31
CA GLY A 122 -9.33 -16.96 -21.94
C GLY A 122 -8.18 -17.88 -21.51
N THR A 123 -7.34 -17.45 -20.57
CA THR A 123 -6.17 -18.21 -20.08
C THR A 123 -5.95 -17.94 -18.59
N ASN A 124 -5.31 -18.87 -17.87
CA ASN A 124 -4.86 -18.70 -16.51
C ASN A 124 -3.33 -18.85 -16.45
N PRO A 125 -2.54 -17.75 -16.29
CA PRO A 125 -1.08 -17.79 -16.25
C PRO A 125 -0.50 -18.22 -14.91
N SER A 126 -1.33 -18.33 -13.87
CA SER A 126 -0.90 -18.49 -12.48
C SER A 126 -0.09 -19.78 -12.26
N LYS A 127 0.89 -19.70 -11.37
CA LYS A 127 1.66 -20.86 -10.91
C LYS A 127 0.86 -21.73 -9.94
N PHE A 128 0.11 -21.10 -9.01
CA PHE A 128 -0.63 -21.82 -7.97
C PHE A 128 -2.09 -22.08 -8.39
N GLN A 129 -2.31 -22.97 -9.34
CA GLN A 129 -3.61 -23.24 -9.94
C GLN A 129 -4.49 -24.24 -9.16
N ASN A 130 -4.30 -24.34 -7.85
CA ASN A 130 -5.02 -25.31 -7.02
C ASN A 130 -6.44 -24.88 -6.61
N ASN A 131 -6.80 -23.62 -6.81
CA ASN A 131 -8.12 -23.10 -6.50
C ASN A 131 -8.43 -21.85 -7.37
N PRO A 132 -9.54 -21.85 -8.15
CA PRO A 132 -9.90 -20.73 -9.03
C PRO A 132 -10.25 -19.44 -8.28
N GLN A 133 -10.47 -19.51 -6.96
CA GLN A 133 -10.67 -18.35 -6.07
C GLN A 133 -9.36 -17.75 -5.55
N ASN A 134 -8.22 -18.35 -5.83
CA ASN A 134 -6.95 -17.69 -5.55
C ASN A 134 -6.81 -16.43 -6.41
N PRO A 135 -6.06 -15.41 -5.95
CA PRO A 135 -5.74 -14.28 -6.82
C PRO A 135 -4.96 -14.77 -8.03
N VAL A 136 -5.18 -14.16 -9.17
CA VAL A 136 -4.32 -14.36 -10.33
C VAL A 136 -2.93 -13.81 -10.03
N GLU A 137 -1.90 -14.55 -10.39
CA GLU A 137 -0.50 -14.14 -10.32
C GLU A 137 0.25 -14.54 -11.61
N GLN A 138 1.54 -14.27 -11.72
CA GLN A 138 2.28 -14.40 -13.00
C GLN A 138 1.72 -13.47 -14.09
N VAL A 139 1.21 -12.32 -13.68
CA VAL A 139 0.69 -11.27 -14.57
C VAL A 139 1.60 -10.05 -14.49
N SER A 140 1.99 -9.54 -15.65
CA SER A 140 2.68 -8.26 -15.77
C SER A 140 1.70 -7.09 -15.62
N TRP A 141 2.21 -5.87 -15.43
CA TRP A 141 1.39 -4.67 -15.47
C TRP A 141 0.68 -4.52 -16.84
N ASN A 142 1.37 -4.87 -17.92
CA ASN A 142 0.80 -4.84 -19.26
C ASN A 142 -0.39 -5.82 -19.41
N ASP A 143 -0.30 -7.01 -18.80
CA ASP A 143 -1.40 -7.99 -18.77
C ASP A 143 -2.58 -7.49 -17.95
N ALA A 144 -2.32 -6.88 -16.79
CA ALA A 144 -3.35 -6.28 -15.96
C ALA A 144 -4.08 -5.13 -16.68
N GLN A 145 -3.35 -4.30 -17.42
CA GLN A 145 -3.94 -3.27 -18.30
C GLN A 145 -4.78 -3.89 -19.44
N ALA A 146 -4.30 -4.97 -20.04
CA ALA A 146 -5.05 -5.67 -21.08
C ALA A 146 -6.35 -6.28 -20.53
N PHE A 147 -6.31 -6.85 -19.32
CA PHE A 147 -7.50 -7.30 -18.60
C PHE A 147 -8.50 -6.16 -18.40
N CYS A 148 -8.07 -5.01 -17.87
CA CYS A 148 -8.92 -3.85 -17.66
C CYS A 148 -9.60 -3.39 -18.95
N ARG A 149 -8.87 -3.32 -20.07
CA ARG A 149 -9.43 -2.97 -21.38
C ARG A 149 -10.52 -3.97 -21.84
N LYS A 150 -10.24 -5.29 -21.73
CA LYS A 150 -11.23 -6.32 -22.10
C LYS A 150 -12.45 -6.31 -21.19
N LEU A 151 -12.25 -6.16 -19.87
CA LEU A 151 -13.35 -6.03 -18.91
C LEU A 151 -14.23 -4.82 -19.23
N SER A 152 -13.62 -3.70 -19.62
CA SER A 152 -14.35 -2.50 -20.04
C SER A 152 -15.21 -2.74 -21.28
N GLN A 153 -14.70 -3.49 -22.25
CA GLN A 153 -15.44 -3.89 -23.44
C GLN A 153 -16.64 -4.82 -23.13
N ILE A 154 -16.43 -5.78 -22.21
CA ILE A 154 -17.47 -6.72 -21.78
C ILE A 154 -18.61 -5.99 -21.05
N THR A 155 -18.28 -5.06 -20.18
CA THR A 155 -19.24 -4.43 -19.27
C THR A 155 -19.82 -3.11 -19.78
N GLY A 156 -19.17 -2.49 -20.77
CA GLY A 156 -19.53 -1.14 -21.25
C GLY A 156 -19.15 -0.02 -20.26
N LYS A 157 -18.38 -0.33 -19.20
CA LYS A 157 -17.91 0.61 -18.19
C LYS A 157 -16.39 0.79 -18.30
N THR A 158 -15.84 1.84 -17.71
CA THR A 158 -14.39 2.06 -17.70
C THR A 158 -13.76 1.39 -16.50
N TYR A 159 -12.98 0.33 -16.75
CA TYR A 159 -12.14 -0.34 -15.76
C TYR A 159 -10.68 -0.01 -16.01
N ARG A 160 -9.93 0.16 -14.92
CA ARG A 160 -8.49 0.45 -14.93
C ARG A 160 -7.82 -0.09 -13.66
N LEU A 161 -6.51 -0.02 -13.59
CA LEU A 161 -5.79 -0.20 -12.34
C LEU A 161 -6.09 0.98 -11.39
N PRO A 162 -6.02 0.77 -10.06
CA PRO A 162 -6.06 1.87 -9.10
C PRO A 162 -4.84 2.78 -9.30
N THR A 163 -4.99 4.07 -9.06
CA THR A 163 -3.82 4.89 -8.78
C THR A 163 -3.22 4.47 -7.43
N GLU A 164 -1.95 4.76 -7.21
CA GLU A 164 -1.31 4.47 -5.93
C GLU A 164 -2.04 5.14 -4.76
N ALA A 165 -2.52 6.36 -4.97
CA ALA A 165 -3.31 7.10 -3.99
C ALA A 165 -4.68 6.47 -3.70
N GLU A 166 -5.39 6.01 -4.74
CA GLU A 166 -6.67 5.29 -4.59
C GLU A 166 -6.47 3.97 -3.85
N TRP A 167 -5.38 3.24 -4.15
CA TRP A 167 -5.06 1.99 -3.48
C TRP A 167 -4.80 2.21 -1.99
N GLU A 168 -3.96 3.19 -1.62
CA GLU A 168 -3.64 3.46 -0.20
C GLU A 168 -4.85 4.02 0.55
N TYR A 169 -5.65 4.89 -0.08
CA TYR A 169 -6.91 5.38 0.48
C TYR A 169 -7.87 4.22 0.81
N ALA A 170 -8.05 3.31 -0.15
CA ALA A 170 -8.88 2.12 -0.01
C ALA A 170 -8.33 1.17 1.08
N CYS A 171 -7.02 0.94 1.11
CA CYS A 171 -6.36 0.12 2.11
C CYS A 171 -6.57 0.66 3.53
N ARG A 172 -6.31 1.94 3.73
CA ARG A 172 -6.43 2.58 5.04
C ARG A 172 -7.85 2.64 5.57
N ALA A 173 -8.84 2.77 4.72
CA ALA A 173 -10.25 2.84 5.12
C ALA A 173 -10.50 3.79 6.30
N GLY A 174 -9.83 4.96 6.29
CA GLY A 174 -9.93 6.00 7.32
C GLY A 174 -8.89 5.91 8.44
N THR A 175 -8.03 4.88 8.49
CA THR A 175 -6.98 4.77 9.51
C THR A 175 -5.70 5.52 9.10
N THR A 176 -4.88 5.87 10.11
CA THR A 176 -3.54 6.45 9.92
C THR A 176 -2.43 5.53 10.44
N THR A 177 -2.80 4.36 10.93
CA THR A 177 -1.93 3.37 11.54
C THR A 177 -1.03 2.66 10.52
N ARG A 178 -0.08 1.91 11.02
CA ARG A 178 0.89 1.12 10.24
C ARG A 178 0.21 0.15 9.27
N TYR A 179 -0.79 -0.57 9.78
CA TYR A 179 -1.71 -1.42 9.03
C TYR A 179 -3.12 -0.86 9.17
N TYR A 180 -4.05 -1.26 8.31
CA TYR A 180 -5.43 -0.81 8.40
C TYR A 180 -6.16 -1.31 9.66
N PHE A 181 -5.61 -2.28 10.37
CA PHE A 181 -6.15 -2.83 11.62
C PHE A 181 -5.42 -2.32 12.88
N GLY A 182 -4.38 -1.50 12.76
CA GLY A 182 -3.61 -0.95 13.87
C GLY A 182 -2.10 -0.98 13.65
N ASP A 183 -1.33 -0.84 14.72
CA ASP A 183 0.14 -0.79 14.66
C ASP A 183 0.81 -2.12 15.06
N ASP A 184 0.06 -3.04 15.68
CA ASP A 184 0.59 -4.30 16.19
C ASP A 184 0.71 -5.36 15.09
N ALA A 185 1.94 -5.60 14.65
CA ALA A 185 2.26 -6.61 13.63
C ALA A 185 1.92 -8.06 14.06
N SER A 186 1.78 -8.36 15.36
CA SER A 186 1.43 -9.70 15.83
C SER A 186 0.03 -10.14 15.40
N GLN A 187 -0.85 -9.17 15.09
CA GLN A 187 -2.22 -9.43 14.62
C GLN A 187 -2.30 -9.69 13.10
N LEU A 188 -1.19 -9.49 12.36
CA LEU A 188 -1.20 -9.59 10.89
C LEU A 188 -1.76 -10.93 10.39
N GLY A 189 -1.54 -12.02 11.13
CA GLY A 189 -2.03 -13.34 10.77
C GLY A 189 -3.54 -13.46 10.61
N ASP A 190 -4.31 -12.59 11.26
CA ASP A 190 -5.76 -12.53 11.12
C ASP A 190 -6.22 -11.82 9.84
N TYR A 191 -5.37 -10.94 9.28
CA TYR A 191 -5.69 -10.01 8.21
C TYR A 191 -4.97 -10.30 6.89
N ALA A 192 -3.89 -11.10 6.93
CA ALA A 192 -3.04 -11.30 5.77
C ALA A 192 -2.52 -12.74 5.63
N TRP A 193 -2.32 -13.15 4.38
CA TRP A 193 -1.45 -14.27 4.02
C TRP A 193 -0.06 -13.71 3.69
N TYR A 194 0.94 -14.03 4.53
CA TYR A 194 2.32 -13.54 4.45
C TYR A 194 3.30 -14.69 4.77
N ASP A 195 4.61 -14.47 4.79
CA ASP A 195 5.63 -15.51 4.97
C ASP A 195 5.42 -16.37 6.22
N GLY A 196 4.91 -15.79 7.31
CA GLY A 196 4.68 -16.48 8.58
C GLY A 196 3.52 -17.48 8.57
N ASN A 197 2.59 -17.43 7.59
CA ASN A 197 1.39 -18.28 7.61
C ASN A 197 0.94 -18.82 6.24
N SER A 198 1.51 -18.34 5.13
CA SER A 198 1.07 -18.66 3.77
C SER A 198 1.44 -20.07 3.30
N ARG A 199 2.41 -20.72 3.94
CA ARG A 199 3.01 -21.98 3.45
C ARG A 199 3.56 -21.84 2.03
N TYR A 200 4.15 -20.68 1.74
CA TYR A 200 4.82 -20.36 0.46
C TYR A 200 3.93 -20.47 -0.79
N LYS A 201 2.67 -20.06 -0.69
CA LYS A 201 1.71 -20.04 -1.82
C LYS A 201 0.61 -19.01 -1.61
N THR A 202 -0.12 -18.70 -2.68
CA THR A 202 -1.36 -17.93 -2.62
C THR A 202 -2.50 -18.74 -2.01
N HIS A 203 -3.50 -18.04 -1.48
CA HIS A 203 -4.71 -18.60 -0.87
C HIS A 203 -5.96 -17.96 -1.47
N PRO A 204 -7.15 -18.58 -1.31
CA PRO A 204 -8.40 -17.98 -1.76
C PRO A 204 -8.58 -16.57 -1.23
N VAL A 205 -9.06 -15.67 -2.08
CA VAL A 205 -9.34 -14.30 -1.67
C VAL A 205 -10.47 -14.26 -0.63
N GLY A 206 -10.38 -13.34 0.32
CA GLY A 206 -11.41 -13.15 1.32
C GLY A 206 -11.35 -14.09 2.53
N ASP A 207 -10.35 -14.98 2.62
CA ASP A 207 -10.18 -15.89 3.77
C ASP A 207 -9.74 -15.16 5.06
N LYS A 208 -9.21 -13.95 4.94
CA LYS A 208 -8.75 -13.13 6.06
C LYS A 208 -9.76 -12.01 6.38
N LYS A 209 -9.59 -11.33 7.52
CA LYS A 209 -10.46 -10.23 7.92
C LYS A 209 -10.31 -9.02 6.98
N PRO A 210 -11.42 -8.36 6.59
CA PRO A 210 -11.38 -7.16 5.75
C PRO A 210 -10.98 -5.93 6.55
N ASN A 211 -10.73 -4.83 5.84
CA ASN A 211 -10.67 -3.51 6.44
C ASN A 211 -12.08 -2.95 6.75
N ALA A 212 -12.15 -1.75 7.34
CA ALA A 212 -13.41 -1.12 7.74
C ALA A 212 -14.37 -0.82 6.57
N TRP A 213 -13.90 -0.84 5.31
CA TRP A 213 -14.71 -0.66 4.11
C TRP A 213 -15.07 -1.98 3.43
N GLY A 214 -14.80 -3.10 4.06
CA GLY A 214 -15.13 -4.43 3.54
C GLY A 214 -14.22 -4.89 2.41
N LEU A 215 -13.03 -4.33 2.27
CA LEU A 215 -12.02 -4.74 1.30
C LEU A 215 -11.09 -5.77 1.93
N TYR A 216 -10.87 -6.86 1.22
CA TYR A 216 -10.05 -8.00 1.66
C TYR A 216 -8.69 -8.00 0.97
N ASP A 217 -7.75 -8.71 1.58
CA ASP A 217 -6.39 -8.94 1.04
C ASP A 217 -5.65 -7.63 0.69
N MET A 218 -5.98 -6.52 1.39
CA MET A 218 -5.25 -5.26 1.28
C MET A 218 -3.86 -5.35 1.92
N SER A 219 -3.58 -6.44 2.63
CA SER A 219 -2.28 -6.84 3.17
C SER A 219 -2.04 -8.28 2.84
N GLY A 220 -0.90 -8.61 2.21
CA GLY A 220 -0.47 -9.98 1.88
C GLY A 220 -1.19 -10.59 0.67
N ASN A 221 -1.15 -11.90 0.56
CA ASN A 221 -1.58 -12.74 -0.55
C ASN A 221 -0.77 -12.47 -1.82
N VAL A 222 -1.06 -11.39 -2.56
CA VAL A 222 -0.26 -10.92 -3.70
C VAL A 222 0.00 -9.42 -3.61
N PHE A 223 1.15 -8.97 -4.08
CA PHE A 223 1.33 -7.56 -4.42
C PHE A 223 0.40 -7.15 -5.54
N GLU A 224 -0.08 -5.91 -5.51
CA GLU A 224 -1.03 -5.40 -6.47
C GLU A 224 -0.47 -4.26 -7.30
N TRP A 225 -0.54 -4.40 -8.62
CA TRP A 225 -0.16 -3.37 -9.56
C TRP A 225 -1.02 -2.12 -9.43
N CYS A 226 -0.36 -0.96 -9.37
CA CYS A 226 -0.98 0.36 -9.50
C CYS A 226 -0.65 0.99 -10.86
N GLU A 227 -1.38 2.05 -11.22
CA GLU A 227 -1.20 2.75 -12.49
C GLU A 227 0.09 3.58 -12.51
N ASP A 228 0.55 4.02 -11.34
CA ASP A 228 1.65 4.95 -11.15
C ASP A 228 3.00 4.35 -11.51
N ASN A 229 3.87 5.20 -12.04
CA ASN A 229 5.28 4.89 -12.15
C ASN A 229 6.00 4.99 -10.80
N TRP A 230 7.13 4.32 -10.69
CA TRP A 230 8.01 4.44 -9.53
C TRP A 230 8.66 5.83 -9.46
N HIS A 231 8.67 6.42 -8.24
CA HIS A 231 9.38 7.63 -7.84
C HIS A 231 10.09 7.38 -6.52
N ASP A 232 11.30 7.92 -6.34
CA ASP A 232 12.15 7.68 -5.16
C ASP A 232 11.67 8.38 -3.88
N SER A 233 10.63 9.19 -3.96
CA SER A 233 9.97 9.85 -2.82
C SER A 233 8.60 10.35 -3.24
N TYR A 234 7.83 10.92 -2.29
CA TYR A 234 6.59 11.66 -2.58
C TYR A 234 6.79 13.16 -2.75
N GLU A 235 8.04 13.62 -2.90
CA GLU A 235 8.28 15.02 -3.18
C GLU A 235 7.70 15.41 -4.54
N ASN A 236 6.83 16.43 -4.58
CA ASN A 236 6.05 16.84 -5.75
C ASN A 236 5.00 15.83 -6.25
N ALA A 237 4.63 14.83 -5.46
CA ALA A 237 3.56 13.89 -5.82
C ALA A 237 2.22 14.62 -6.05
N PRO A 238 1.37 14.13 -6.97
CA PRO A 238 0.01 14.63 -7.15
C PRO A 238 -0.78 14.59 -5.85
N ARG A 239 -1.57 15.64 -5.58
CA ARG A 239 -2.40 15.72 -4.37
C ARG A 239 -3.89 15.57 -4.67
N ASP A 240 -4.24 15.29 -5.90
CA ASP A 240 -5.61 15.16 -6.40
C ASP A 240 -6.03 13.70 -6.67
N GLY A 241 -5.19 12.74 -6.25
CA GLY A 241 -5.43 11.32 -6.44
C GLY A 241 -5.20 10.80 -7.85
N SER A 242 -4.69 11.63 -8.76
CA SER A 242 -4.31 11.20 -10.11
C SER A 242 -3.04 10.36 -10.10
N ALA A 243 -2.90 9.45 -11.08
CA ALA A 243 -1.70 8.67 -11.26
C ALA A 243 -0.48 9.55 -11.55
N TRP A 244 0.63 9.23 -10.91
CA TRP A 244 1.90 9.93 -11.09
C TRP A 244 2.73 9.25 -12.18
N LEU A 245 2.62 9.78 -13.39
CA LEU A 245 3.21 9.19 -14.58
C LEU A 245 4.48 9.92 -15.02
N ILE A 246 5.49 9.16 -15.41
CA ILE A 246 6.71 9.66 -16.04
C ILE A 246 6.78 9.09 -17.47
N ARG A 247 7.00 9.95 -18.46
CA ARG A 247 7.23 9.51 -19.83
C ARG A 247 8.46 8.60 -19.89
N ASP A 248 8.34 7.48 -20.61
CA ASP A 248 9.40 6.50 -20.81
C ASP A 248 9.92 5.77 -19.55
N ASN A 249 9.21 5.86 -18.43
CA ASN A 249 9.49 5.04 -17.26
C ASN A 249 8.85 3.64 -17.41
N HIS A 250 9.65 2.61 -17.19
CA HIS A 250 9.21 1.20 -17.30
C HIS A 250 8.98 0.53 -15.94
N PHE A 251 9.20 1.24 -14.84
CA PHE A 251 9.01 0.73 -13.49
C PHE A 251 7.67 1.20 -12.93
N GLN A 252 6.89 0.26 -12.40
CA GLN A 252 5.55 0.50 -11.87
C GLN A 252 5.51 0.21 -10.37
N ILE A 253 4.53 0.79 -9.70
CA ILE A 253 4.30 0.60 -8.27
C ILE A 253 3.55 -0.70 -8.01
N LEU A 254 4.00 -1.41 -6.98
CA LEU A 254 3.31 -2.54 -6.37
C LEU A 254 3.03 -2.25 -4.89
N ARG A 255 1.85 -2.63 -4.42
CA ARG A 255 1.37 -2.35 -3.07
C ARG A 255 0.87 -3.62 -2.37
N GLY A 256 0.77 -3.59 -1.02
CA GLY A 256 0.05 -4.56 -0.22
C GLY A 256 0.86 -5.71 0.39
N GLY A 257 2.05 -6.00 -0.10
CA GLY A 257 2.79 -7.19 0.33
C GLY A 257 2.30 -8.47 -0.36
N SER A 258 2.91 -9.61 -0.05
CA SER A 258 2.50 -10.88 -0.64
C SER A 258 2.74 -12.06 0.30
N TRP A 259 2.31 -13.24 -0.12
CA TRP A 259 2.48 -14.52 0.58
C TRP A 259 3.94 -14.84 0.97
N TYR A 260 4.93 -14.23 0.32
CA TYR A 260 6.35 -14.50 0.51
C TYR A 260 7.07 -13.52 1.44
N TYR A 261 6.51 -12.34 1.69
CA TYR A 261 7.18 -11.26 2.39
C TYR A 261 6.75 -11.14 3.85
N ASN A 262 7.67 -10.65 4.70
CA ASN A 262 7.45 -10.45 6.13
C ASN A 262 6.50 -9.25 6.42
N PRO A 263 6.04 -9.07 7.67
CA PRO A 263 5.06 -8.04 8.03
C PRO A 263 5.42 -6.61 7.58
N ASN A 264 6.70 -6.24 7.50
CA ASN A 264 7.09 -4.89 7.11
C ASN A 264 6.63 -4.51 5.69
N TYR A 265 6.51 -5.50 4.81
CA TYR A 265 6.07 -5.32 3.43
C TYR A 265 4.54 -5.23 3.29
N CYS A 266 3.79 -5.68 4.32
CA CYS A 266 2.33 -5.67 4.33
C CYS A 266 1.72 -4.39 4.93
N ARG A 267 2.54 -3.37 5.25
CA ARG A 267 2.09 -2.08 5.79
C ARG A 267 1.30 -1.27 4.75
N SER A 268 0.32 -0.50 5.22
CA SER A 268 -0.54 0.33 4.35
C SER A 268 0.26 1.30 3.47
N ALA A 269 1.37 1.85 3.97
CA ALA A 269 2.20 2.79 3.23
C ALA A 269 3.36 2.14 2.46
N TYR A 270 3.55 0.81 2.57
CA TYR A 270 4.70 0.18 1.92
C TYR A 270 4.58 0.27 0.40
N ARG A 271 5.67 0.66 -0.26
CA ARG A 271 5.84 0.77 -1.70
C ARG A 271 6.88 -0.23 -2.15
N ASN A 272 6.53 -1.13 -3.05
CA ASN A 272 7.52 -2.04 -3.64
C ASN A 272 8.06 -1.43 -4.94
N TYR A 273 9.36 -1.57 -5.17
CA TYR A 273 10.11 -0.80 -6.17
C TYR A 273 10.85 -1.70 -7.18
N TYR A 274 11.24 -1.08 -8.31
CA TYR A 274 12.03 -1.70 -9.41
C TYR A 274 11.36 -2.87 -10.12
N PHE A 275 10.03 -2.92 -10.14
CA PHE A 275 9.32 -3.91 -10.94
C PHE A 275 9.00 -3.34 -12.33
N ARG A 276 9.62 -3.92 -13.35
CA ARG A 276 9.35 -3.56 -14.72
C ARG A 276 7.96 -4.04 -15.13
N ARG A 277 7.25 -3.18 -15.88
CA ARG A 277 5.86 -3.42 -16.31
C ARG A 277 5.65 -4.64 -17.21
N ASP A 278 6.72 -5.22 -17.76
CA ASP A 278 6.71 -6.37 -18.68
C ASP A 278 7.08 -7.69 -17.99
N LEU A 279 7.50 -7.66 -16.72
CA LEU A 279 7.91 -8.86 -15.99
C LEU A 279 6.75 -9.47 -15.19
N THR A 280 6.77 -10.78 -15.07
CA THR A 280 5.78 -11.57 -14.31
C THR A 280 6.44 -12.27 -13.14
N TYR A 281 5.74 -12.33 -12.01
CA TYR A 281 6.17 -13.04 -10.81
C TYR A 281 4.95 -13.68 -10.12
N ASP A 282 5.16 -14.82 -9.46
CA ASP A 282 4.15 -15.51 -8.66
C ASP A 282 3.76 -14.79 -7.36
N LEU A 283 4.28 -13.59 -7.19
CA LEU A 283 4.04 -12.67 -6.07
C LEU A 283 3.06 -11.54 -6.44
N ASN A 284 2.85 -11.30 -7.75
CA ASN A 284 2.22 -10.09 -8.27
C ASN A 284 0.89 -10.41 -8.95
N GLY A 285 -0.16 -9.80 -8.46
CA GLY A 285 -1.48 -9.76 -9.04
C GLY A 285 -1.97 -8.31 -9.17
N PHE A 286 -3.29 -8.10 -9.13
CA PHE A 286 -3.88 -6.77 -9.19
C PHE A 286 -5.34 -6.79 -8.76
N ARG A 287 -5.88 -5.63 -8.44
CA ARG A 287 -7.33 -5.38 -8.38
C ARG A 287 -7.70 -4.27 -9.34
N VAL A 288 -9.00 -4.16 -9.66
CA VAL A 288 -9.49 -3.17 -10.62
C VAL A 288 -10.26 -2.05 -9.93
N VAL A 289 -10.28 -0.92 -10.58
CA VAL A 289 -11.11 0.24 -10.25
C VAL A 289 -12.07 0.52 -11.40
N CYS A 290 -13.33 0.85 -11.05
CA CYS A 290 -14.33 1.37 -11.97
C CYS A 290 -14.71 2.80 -11.54
N GLY A 291 -14.68 3.74 -12.45
CA GLY A 291 -15.02 5.13 -12.21
C GLY A 291 -14.62 6.00 -13.40
N ALA A 292 -15.02 7.25 -13.43
CA ALA A 292 -14.65 8.18 -14.49
C ALA A 292 -13.14 8.27 -14.59
N GLY A 293 -12.55 7.49 -15.51
CA GLY A 293 -11.17 7.68 -15.91
C GLY A 293 -11.02 9.06 -16.51
N ARG A 294 -9.94 9.76 -16.20
CA ARG A 294 -9.55 10.88 -17.05
C ARG A 294 -9.34 10.31 -18.45
N THR A 295 -10.06 10.82 -19.42
CA THR A 295 -9.74 10.65 -20.84
C THR A 295 -8.29 11.11 -21.01
N LEU A 296 -7.43 10.20 -21.49
CA LEU A 296 -6.06 10.51 -21.89
C LEU A 296 -6.06 11.52 -23.02
#